data_f98341afeb9ae11892f27eca2a048c8b
#
_entry.id   f98341afeb9ae11892f27eca2a048c8b
#
_cell.length_a   1.000
_cell.length_b   1.000
_cell.length_c   1.000
_cell.angle_alpha   90.00
_cell.angle_beta   90.00
_cell.angle_gamma   90.00
#
_symmetry.space_group_name_H-M   'P 1'
#
loop_
_entity.id
_entity.type
_entity.pdbx_description
1 polymer ?
#
loop_
_entity_poly.entity_id
_entity_poly.type
_entity_poly.pdbx_seq_one_letter_code
_entity_poly.pdbx_strand_id
1 'polypeptide(L)'
;MANIIPFSFRGALFEANHNFKASGGNTFKISLYTTNPYTTASTVALLGTGNGEVDTTGGTNYSVKTLTRLGVASSTAVASVDFDNVTYSSASFTAAFAAIYNTDTVDGTANRLVVVLDFNGNKTATNGTFTITFPDPTTPSNAIISMS
;
A
#
# COMPACT_ATOMS: atom_id res chain seq x y z
N MET A 1 4.66 -6.87 14.06
CA MET A 1 4.98 -7.73 12.89
C MET A 1 5.76 -6.87 11.90
N ALA A 2 6.59 -7.43 11.04
CA ALA A 2 7.32 -6.62 10.05
C ALA A 2 6.48 -6.40 8.78
N ASN A 3 6.81 -5.36 8.01
CA ASN A 3 6.24 -5.17 6.69
C ASN A 3 6.46 -6.41 5.81
N ILE A 4 5.50 -6.72 4.94
CA ILE A 4 5.56 -7.88 4.05
C ILE A 4 5.69 -7.40 2.61
N ILE A 5 6.73 -7.85 1.92
CA ILE A 5 6.84 -7.77 0.46
C ILE A 5 6.61 -9.20 -0.08
N PRO A 6 5.47 -9.46 -0.74
CA PRO A 6 5.12 -10.80 -1.20
C PRO A 6 6.12 -11.36 -2.22
N PHE A 7 6.28 -12.68 -2.25
CA PHE A 7 7.13 -13.34 -3.27
C PHE A 7 6.60 -13.11 -4.68
N SER A 8 5.26 -13.11 -4.84
CA SER A 8 4.59 -12.84 -6.12
C SER A 8 4.91 -11.46 -6.67
N PHE A 9 4.98 -10.42 -5.80
CA PHE A 9 5.36 -9.08 -6.23
C PHE A 9 6.81 -9.05 -6.76
N ARG A 10 7.74 -9.70 -6.04
CA ARG A 10 9.15 -9.74 -6.46
C ARG A 10 9.32 -10.45 -7.82
N GLY A 11 8.59 -11.55 -8.05
CA GLY A 11 8.55 -12.22 -9.35
C GLY A 11 7.98 -11.32 -10.45
N ALA A 12 6.84 -10.69 -10.17
CA ALA A 12 6.16 -9.80 -11.10
C ALA A 12 6.98 -8.56 -11.52
N LEU A 13 7.93 -8.11 -10.68
CA LEU A 13 8.88 -7.04 -11.07
C LEU A 13 9.81 -7.50 -12.20
N PHE A 14 10.31 -8.74 -12.17
CA PHE A 14 11.15 -9.28 -13.24
C PHE A 14 10.39 -9.47 -14.56
N GLU A 15 9.07 -9.65 -14.48
CA GLU A 15 8.17 -9.78 -15.63
C GLU A 15 7.66 -8.41 -16.13
N ALA A 16 8.12 -7.30 -15.54
CA ALA A 16 7.67 -5.93 -15.82
C ALA A 16 6.16 -5.72 -15.61
N ASN A 17 5.56 -6.46 -14.71
CA ASN A 17 4.12 -6.44 -14.43
C ASN A 17 3.65 -5.27 -13.56
N HIS A 18 4.59 -4.51 -12.99
CA HIS A 18 4.29 -3.32 -12.18
C HIS A 18 5.01 -2.10 -12.76
N ASN A 19 4.24 -1.14 -13.24
CA ASN A 19 4.77 0.10 -13.79
C ASN A 19 4.54 1.26 -12.80
N PHE A 20 5.59 1.66 -12.10
CA PHE A 20 5.56 2.73 -11.09
C PHE A 20 5.86 4.13 -11.66
N LYS A 21 5.95 4.32 -12.96
CA LYS A 21 6.17 5.66 -13.53
C LYS A 21 5.12 6.65 -13.02
N ALA A 22 5.54 7.87 -12.69
CA ALA A 22 4.63 8.93 -12.23
C ALA A 22 3.55 9.24 -13.28
N SER A 23 3.91 9.25 -14.55
CA SER A 23 2.98 9.41 -15.68
C SER A 23 2.94 8.14 -16.53
N GLY A 24 1.74 7.66 -16.87
CA GLY A 24 1.53 6.46 -17.68
C GLY A 24 1.85 5.15 -16.96
N GLY A 25 2.05 5.16 -15.65
CA GLY A 25 2.20 3.94 -14.83
C GLY A 25 0.86 3.34 -14.44
N ASN A 26 0.92 2.19 -13.77
CA ASN A 26 -0.28 1.50 -13.27
C ASN A 26 -0.99 2.29 -12.16
N THR A 27 -2.24 1.93 -11.91
CA THR A 27 -3.03 2.48 -10.80
C THR A 27 -2.82 1.65 -9.56
N PHE A 28 -2.33 2.29 -8.49
CA PHE A 28 -2.16 1.65 -7.18
C PHE A 28 -3.18 2.18 -6.20
N LYS A 29 -3.65 1.32 -5.31
CA LYS A 29 -4.56 1.67 -4.23
C LYS A 29 -4.03 1.17 -2.90
N ILE A 30 -4.56 1.78 -1.83
CA ILE A 30 -4.29 1.38 -0.45
C ILE A 30 -5.60 1.07 0.26
N SER A 31 -5.64 -0.07 0.94
CA SER A 31 -6.70 -0.47 1.86
C SER A 31 -6.14 -0.67 3.27
N LEU A 32 -6.97 -0.39 4.28
CA LEU A 32 -6.59 -0.46 5.70
C LEU A 32 -7.25 -1.64 6.38
N TYR A 33 -6.57 -2.24 7.34
CA TYR A 33 -6.99 -3.45 8.02
C TYR A 33 -6.85 -3.33 9.54
N THR A 34 -7.79 -3.90 10.26
CA THR A 34 -7.72 -4.07 11.72
C THR A 34 -6.89 -5.29 12.10
N THR A 35 -6.88 -6.31 11.24
CA THR A 35 -6.09 -7.54 11.39
C THR A 35 -5.37 -7.83 10.09
N ASN A 36 -4.23 -8.52 10.14
CA ASN A 36 -3.45 -8.85 8.95
C ASN A 36 -3.91 -10.19 8.34
N PRO A 37 -4.57 -10.18 7.16
CA PRO A 37 -4.94 -11.41 6.46
C PRO A 37 -3.83 -11.95 5.54
N TYR A 38 -2.66 -11.29 5.51
CA TYR A 38 -1.63 -11.56 4.51
C TYR A 38 -0.42 -12.32 5.05
N THR A 39 0.19 -13.08 4.15
CA THR A 39 1.49 -13.74 4.34
C THR A 39 2.43 -13.39 3.18
N THR A 40 3.67 -13.83 3.24
CA THR A 40 4.63 -13.68 2.13
C THR A 40 4.23 -14.42 0.86
N ALA A 41 3.31 -15.40 0.95
CA ALA A 41 2.77 -16.15 -0.18
C ALA A 41 1.51 -15.50 -0.79
N SER A 42 0.97 -14.43 -0.19
CA SER A 42 -0.22 -13.74 -0.71
C SER A 42 0.07 -13.13 -2.09
N THR A 43 -0.90 -13.20 -2.98
CA THR A 43 -0.75 -12.76 -4.38
C THR A 43 -1.61 -11.55 -4.73
N VAL A 44 -2.78 -11.44 -4.12
CA VAL A 44 -3.78 -10.39 -4.40
C VAL A 44 -4.29 -9.75 -3.12
N ALA A 45 -4.83 -8.54 -3.24
CA ALA A 45 -5.48 -7.86 -2.12
C ALA A 45 -6.79 -8.57 -1.75
N LEU A 46 -6.97 -8.79 -0.44
CA LEU A 46 -8.17 -9.41 0.16
C LEU A 46 -9.07 -8.30 0.69
N LEU A 47 -9.97 -7.80 -0.14
CA LEU A 47 -10.85 -6.68 0.19
C LEU A 47 -12.09 -7.15 0.97
N GLY A 48 -12.69 -6.20 1.71
CA GLY A 48 -13.90 -6.39 2.49
C GLY A 48 -13.68 -6.75 3.95
N THR A 49 -14.68 -6.42 4.76
CA THR A 49 -14.65 -6.57 6.24
C THR A 49 -14.46 -8.01 6.69
N GLY A 50 -14.92 -8.99 5.90
CA GLY A 50 -14.67 -10.42 6.16
C GLY A 50 -13.18 -10.81 6.15
N ASN A 51 -12.32 -9.99 5.57
CA ASN A 51 -10.86 -10.14 5.54
C ASN A 51 -10.15 -9.20 6.53
N GLY A 52 -10.90 -8.55 7.42
CA GLY A 52 -10.35 -7.60 8.38
C GLY A 52 -10.13 -6.19 7.85
N GLU A 53 -10.57 -5.88 6.62
CA GLU A 53 -10.55 -4.50 6.13
C GLU A 53 -11.44 -3.60 7.00
N VAL A 54 -11.02 -2.36 7.20
CA VAL A 54 -11.79 -1.34 7.93
C VAL A 54 -13.15 -1.16 7.26
N ASP A 55 -14.21 -1.11 8.05
CA ASP A 55 -15.57 -0.93 7.55
C ASP A 55 -15.75 0.43 6.88
N THR A 56 -16.37 0.44 5.71
CA THR A 56 -16.72 1.66 4.95
C THR A 56 -18.05 2.26 5.38
N THR A 57 -18.78 1.61 6.29
CA THR A 57 -20.11 2.00 6.78
C THR A 57 -20.04 2.61 8.19
N GLY A 58 -21.18 3.01 8.74
CA GLY A 58 -21.26 3.44 10.13
C GLY A 58 -20.57 4.77 10.45
N GLY A 59 -20.34 5.64 9.47
CA GLY A 59 -19.75 6.97 9.70
C GLY A 59 -18.23 6.93 9.96
N THR A 60 -17.55 5.87 9.56
CA THR A 60 -16.08 5.72 9.69
C THR A 60 -15.31 6.72 8.85
N ASN A 61 -15.90 7.21 7.75
CA ASN A 61 -15.26 8.02 6.71
C ASN A 61 -13.98 7.34 6.14
N TYR A 62 -13.97 6.01 6.16
CA TYR A 62 -12.98 5.20 5.47
C TYR A 62 -13.43 4.87 4.06
N SER A 63 -12.51 4.89 3.14
CA SER A 63 -12.62 4.33 1.79
C SER A 63 -11.25 3.95 1.28
N VAL A 64 -11.19 2.94 0.42
CA VAL A 64 -9.96 2.61 -0.32
C VAL A 64 -9.54 3.84 -1.13
N LYS A 65 -8.26 4.23 -1.03
CA LYS A 65 -7.73 5.41 -1.73
C LYS A 65 -6.80 5.02 -2.86
N THR A 66 -6.88 5.79 -3.94
CA THR A 66 -5.90 5.73 -5.03
C THR A 66 -4.64 6.46 -4.59
N LEU A 67 -3.49 5.85 -4.83
CA LEU A 67 -2.19 6.42 -4.50
C LEU A 67 -1.65 7.25 -5.66
N THR A 68 -1.10 8.42 -5.33
CA THR A 68 -0.31 9.22 -6.27
C THR A 68 1.11 8.69 -6.30
N ARG A 69 1.56 8.20 -7.44
CA ARG A 69 2.93 7.71 -7.63
C ARG A 69 3.90 8.88 -7.73
N LEU A 70 5.00 8.81 -7.03
CA LEU A 70 6.11 9.77 -7.13
C LEU A 70 7.12 9.34 -8.22
N GLY A 71 6.93 8.15 -8.78
CA GLY A 71 7.79 7.60 -9.82
C GLY A 71 8.91 6.73 -9.25
N VAL A 72 9.88 6.44 -10.10
CA VAL A 72 11.07 5.67 -9.73
C VAL A 72 12.20 6.64 -9.51
N ALA A 73 12.82 6.59 -8.34
CA ALA A 73 14.05 7.31 -8.03
C ALA A 73 15.23 6.34 -8.01
N SER A 74 16.40 6.81 -8.40
CA SER A 74 17.63 6.02 -8.32
C SER A 74 18.79 6.90 -7.85
N SER A 75 19.64 6.32 -7.03
CA SER A 75 20.95 6.86 -6.64
C SER A 75 22.04 5.90 -7.08
N THR A 76 23.29 6.16 -6.74
CA THR A 76 24.43 5.30 -7.11
C THR A 76 24.32 3.86 -6.63
N ALA A 77 23.50 3.58 -5.61
CA ALA A 77 23.43 2.27 -4.98
C ALA A 77 21.98 1.75 -4.77
N VAL A 78 20.95 2.59 -4.95
CA VAL A 78 19.57 2.23 -4.59
C VAL A 78 18.62 2.69 -5.68
N ALA A 79 17.72 1.79 -6.10
CA ALA A 79 16.53 2.14 -6.86
C ALA A 79 15.31 2.02 -5.94
N SER A 80 14.37 2.95 -6.06
CA SER A 80 13.22 3.01 -5.15
C SER A 80 11.95 3.52 -5.82
N VAL A 81 10.82 3.18 -5.21
CA VAL A 81 9.49 3.70 -5.56
C VAL A 81 8.80 4.21 -4.31
N ASP A 82 8.02 5.26 -4.46
CA ASP A 82 7.27 5.86 -3.36
C ASP A 82 5.96 6.48 -3.83
N PHE A 83 5.14 6.89 -2.86
CA PHE A 83 3.83 7.50 -3.07
C PHE A 83 3.66 8.73 -2.19
N ASP A 84 2.76 9.64 -2.59
CA ASP A 84 2.33 10.74 -1.72
C ASP A 84 1.61 10.23 -0.48
N ASN A 85 1.72 11.01 0.61
CA ASN A 85 1.02 10.72 1.85
C ASN A 85 -0.49 10.58 1.66
N VAL A 86 -1.11 9.70 2.44
CA VAL A 86 -2.54 9.43 2.39
C VAL A 86 -3.22 9.96 3.64
N THR A 87 -4.24 10.79 3.46
CA THR A 87 -4.99 11.40 4.57
C THR A 87 -6.48 11.07 4.48
N TYR A 88 -7.05 10.69 5.61
CA TYR A 88 -8.49 10.50 5.83
C TYR A 88 -8.96 11.58 6.79
N SER A 89 -9.82 12.48 6.32
CA SER A 89 -10.39 13.56 7.14
C SER A 89 -11.66 13.08 7.85
N SER A 90 -11.95 13.64 9.03
CA SER A 90 -13.09 13.25 9.86
C SER A 90 -13.19 11.74 10.09
N ALA A 91 -12.05 11.09 10.19
CA ALA A 91 -11.94 9.64 10.35
C ALA A 91 -12.41 9.20 11.73
N SER A 92 -13.16 8.11 11.77
CA SER A 92 -13.61 7.44 13.00
C SER A 92 -13.44 5.94 12.84
N PHE A 93 -12.18 5.49 12.79
CA PHE A 93 -11.83 4.07 12.66
C PHE A 93 -10.49 3.75 13.31
N THR A 94 -10.25 2.45 13.46
CA THR A 94 -8.97 1.88 13.89
C THR A 94 -8.37 1.05 12.76
N ALA A 95 -7.08 1.19 12.52
CA ALA A 95 -6.32 0.34 11.61
C ALA A 95 -4.98 -0.06 12.23
N ALA A 96 -4.51 -1.26 11.95
CA ALA A 96 -3.22 -1.78 12.38
C ALA A 96 -2.30 -2.09 11.20
N PHE A 97 -2.87 -2.26 10.00
CA PHE A 97 -2.15 -2.62 8.78
C PHE A 97 -2.70 -1.87 7.58
N ALA A 98 -1.88 -1.77 6.53
CA ALA A 98 -2.32 -1.34 5.23
C ALA A 98 -1.78 -2.28 4.15
N ALA A 99 -2.56 -2.49 3.08
CA ALA A 99 -2.11 -3.20 1.89
C ALA A 99 -2.10 -2.25 0.70
N ILE A 100 -0.98 -2.17 0.00
CA ILE A 100 -0.86 -1.49 -1.29
C ILE A 100 -0.92 -2.54 -2.39
N TYR A 101 -1.73 -2.29 -3.41
CA TYR A 101 -1.93 -3.21 -4.51
C TYR A 101 -2.12 -2.49 -5.84
N ASN A 102 -1.77 -3.16 -6.93
CA ASN A 102 -1.95 -2.70 -8.31
C ASN A 102 -3.33 -3.14 -8.80
N THR A 103 -4.16 -2.18 -9.22
CA THR A 103 -5.52 -2.46 -9.69
C THR A 103 -5.59 -2.86 -11.16
N ASP A 104 -4.55 -2.55 -11.93
CA ASP A 104 -4.52 -2.90 -13.34
C ASP A 104 -4.40 -4.43 -13.50
N THR A 105 -5.09 -4.96 -14.47
CA THR A 105 -5.00 -6.40 -14.77
C THR A 105 -3.70 -6.66 -15.51
N VAL A 106 -2.85 -7.47 -14.90
CA VAL A 106 -1.57 -7.91 -15.46
C VAL A 106 -1.54 -9.44 -15.41
N ASP A 107 -1.21 -10.08 -16.51
CA ASP A 107 -1.29 -11.55 -16.67
C ASP A 107 -2.63 -12.13 -16.22
N GLY A 108 -3.72 -11.47 -16.57
CA GLY A 108 -5.07 -11.90 -16.19
C GLY A 108 -5.42 -11.75 -14.70
N THR A 109 -4.53 -11.16 -13.88
CA THR A 109 -4.74 -10.97 -12.44
C THR A 109 -4.85 -9.50 -12.10
N ALA A 110 -5.99 -9.09 -11.54
CA ALA A 110 -6.20 -7.75 -10.97
C ALA A 110 -5.87 -7.74 -9.46
N ASN A 111 -5.71 -6.53 -8.91
CA ASN A 111 -5.46 -6.31 -7.49
C ASN A 111 -4.23 -7.05 -6.95
N ARG A 112 -3.17 -7.16 -7.75
CA ARG A 112 -1.91 -7.79 -7.31
C ARG A 112 -1.32 -7.05 -6.12
N LEU A 113 -1.07 -7.80 -5.05
CA LEU A 113 -0.50 -7.26 -3.82
C LEU A 113 0.95 -6.81 -4.04
N VAL A 114 1.27 -5.62 -3.56
CA VAL A 114 2.60 -5.00 -3.67
C VAL A 114 3.34 -5.08 -2.35
N VAL A 115 2.74 -4.54 -1.28
CA VAL A 115 3.34 -4.52 0.05
C VAL A 115 2.25 -4.44 1.11
N VAL A 116 2.50 -5.06 2.26
CA VAL A 116 1.70 -4.90 3.47
C VAL A 116 2.53 -4.15 4.50
N LEU A 117 1.98 -3.06 5.00
CA LEU A 117 2.59 -2.20 6.01
C LEU A 117 2.01 -2.54 7.39
N ASP A 118 2.87 -2.70 8.37
CA ASP A 118 2.51 -2.89 9.77
C ASP A 118 2.69 -1.57 10.52
N PHE A 119 1.62 -1.09 11.14
CA PHE A 119 1.66 0.15 11.93
C PHE A 119 2.19 -0.04 13.36
N ASN A 120 2.68 -1.24 13.69
CA ASN A 120 3.12 -1.61 15.04
C ASN A 120 2.01 -1.40 16.08
N GLY A 121 0.85 -1.99 15.82
CA GLY A 121 -0.34 -1.95 16.65
C GLY A 121 -1.40 -0.97 16.15
N ASN A 122 -2.50 -0.97 16.87
CA ASN A 122 -3.69 -0.20 16.50
C ASN A 122 -3.42 1.31 16.51
N LYS A 123 -3.82 1.96 15.43
CA LYS A 123 -3.87 3.42 15.29
C LYS A 123 -5.34 3.81 15.12
N THR A 124 -5.83 4.70 15.96
CA THR A 124 -7.23 5.09 16.01
C THR A 124 -7.38 6.58 15.75
N ALA A 125 -8.33 6.95 14.91
CA ALA A 125 -8.85 8.30 14.83
C ALA A 125 -10.31 8.30 15.31
N THR A 126 -10.72 9.36 16.02
CA THR A 126 -12.09 9.58 16.46
C THR A 126 -12.50 10.98 16.03
N ASN A 127 -13.33 11.07 14.99
CA ASN A 127 -13.75 12.32 14.36
C ASN A 127 -12.56 13.26 14.07
N GLY A 128 -11.44 12.67 13.63
CA GLY A 128 -10.16 13.36 13.45
C GLY A 128 -9.52 13.08 12.10
N THR A 129 -8.24 13.40 11.99
CA THR A 129 -7.44 13.10 10.79
C THR A 129 -6.60 11.87 11.02
N PHE A 130 -6.71 10.89 10.10
CA PHE A 130 -5.81 9.74 10.05
C PHE A 130 -4.88 9.90 8.84
N THR A 131 -3.57 9.99 9.08
CA THR A 131 -2.58 10.16 8.00
C THR A 131 -1.59 9.02 8.00
N ILE A 132 -1.35 8.46 6.82
CA ILE A 132 -0.23 7.55 6.54
C ILE A 132 0.84 8.39 5.88
N THR A 133 1.94 8.60 6.61
CA THR A 133 3.10 9.33 6.12
C THR A 133 4.09 8.32 5.56
N PHE A 134 4.36 8.41 4.28
CA PHE A 134 5.42 7.65 3.64
C PHE A 134 6.78 8.33 3.84
N PRO A 135 7.89 7.57 3.71
CA PRO A 135 9.22 8.15 3.79
C PRO A 135 9.46 9.25 2.75
N ASP A 136 10.46 10.08 2.97
CA ASP A 136 10.84 11.14 2.02
C ASP A 136 11.43 10.52 0.75
N PRO A 137 10.81 10.73 -0.44
CA PRO A 137 11.26 10.16 -1.70
C PRO A 137 12.62 10.70 -2.16
N THR A 138 13.10 11.80 -1.58
CA THR A 138 14.45 12.34 -1.88
C THR A 138 15.57 11.49 -1.26
N THR A 139 15.21 10.57 -0.35
CA THR A 139 16.15 9.63 0.26
C THR A 139 15.78 8.19 -0.15
N PRO A 140 16.25 7.69 -1.30
CA PRO A 140 15.82 6.42 -1.88
C PRO A 140 15.96 5.21 -0.96
N SER A 141 16.94 5.19 -0.05
CA SER A 141 17.12 4.12 0.94
C SER A 141 15.99 4.03 1.97
N ASN A 142 15.21 5.08 2.14
CA ASN A 142 14.09 5.15 3.09
C ASN A 142 12.72 4.95 2.43
N ALA A 143 12.66 4.80 1.11
CA ALA A 143 11.41 4.63 0.37
C ALA A 143 10.62 3.38 0.81
N ILE A 144 9.34 3.32 0.46
CA ILE A 144 8.44 2.20 0.78
C ILE A 144 9.01 0.89 0.21
N ILE A 145 9.53 0.94 -1.00
CA ILE A 145 10.20 -0.19 -1.66
C ILE A 145 11.52 0.32 -2.20
N SER A 146 12.60 -0.31 -1.79
CA SER A 146 13.95 -0.03 -2.27
C SER A 146 14.69 -1.32 -2.61
N MET A 147 15.57 -1.23 -3.60
CA MET A 147 16.49 -2.30 -4.01
C MET A 147 17.91 -1.73 -4.04
N SER A 148 18.81 -2.40 -3.36
CA SER A 148 20.24 -2.05 -3.26
C SER A 148 21.12 -3.21 -3.70
#